data_5e8c122e73c44bf7c027f7dae2bd95bc
#
_entry.id   5e8c122e73c44bf7c027f7dae2bd95bc
#
_cell.length_a   1.000
_cell.length_b   1.000
_cell.length_c   1.000
_cell.angle_alpha   90.00
_cell.angle_beta   90.00
_cell.angle_gamma   90.00
#
_symmetry.space_group_name_H-M   'P 1'
#
loop_
_entity.id
_entity.type
_entity.pdbx_description
1 polymer ?
#
loop_
_entity_poly.entity_id
_entity_poly.type
_entity_poly.pdbx_seq_one_letter_code
_entity_poly.pdbx_strand_id
1 'polypeptide(L)'
;CRTERMFNGSDRINLFVEMIMAENIEERSKILKKLGELQKSDFIEILKAMEGYEVTIRLLDPPLHEFLPNPEELVERIQKLESKGETNEVNKAKVVLKRARELAEVNPMMGHRGVRVGITYPEIYEMQIRAVFEALVELTKKKVKAHPQIMIPQISSIAELNHIKKIYDAIKKEMETKHKMKLKINFGTMIEVVRAALTANELATTAEFFSFGTNDLTQGTFSFSREDVEGKFLPEYMEKELLERNPFQSIDVSGVGNLINIGIAHGRKIRKGMEVGICGEHGGDPSSIKFCHGADLSYVSASPHRIPIAIVAAAQAAIEQPKKKKTKKK
;
A
#
# COMPACT_ATOMS: atom_id res chain seq x y z
N CYS A 1 1.16 -1.98 -7.62
CA CYS A 1 1.00 -0.53 -7.84
C CYS A 1 0.71 0.19 -6.52
N ARG A 2 1.38 1.31 -6.24
CA ARG A 2 1.14 2.22 -5.11
C ARG A 2 0.38 3.44 -5.64
N THR A 3 -0.89 3.57 -5.28
CA THR A 3 -1.77 4.59 -5.86
C THR A 3 -1.39 6.03 -5.51
N GLU A 4 -0.71 6.26 -4.38
CA GLU A 4 -0.21 7.58 -4.00
C GLU A 4 0.75 8.17 -5.03
N ARG A 5 1.53 7.32 -5.72
CA ARG A 5 2.45 7.79 -6.74
C ARG A 5 1.78 8.32 -8.01
N MET A 6 0.53 7.97 -8.22
CA MET A 6 -0.26 8.47 -9.34
C MET A 6 -0.63 9.96 -9.19
N PHE A 7 -0.52 10.50 -7.97
CA PHE A 7 -0.84 11.90 -7.68
C PHE A 7 0.37 12.85 -7.75
N ASN A 8 1.58 12.33 -7.97
CA ASN A 8 2.81 13.16 -7.97
C ASN A 8 2.98 14.08 -9.19
N GLY A 9 2.12 14.01 -10.21
CA GLY A 9 2.13 14.96 -11.32
C GLY A 9 1.65 16.35 -10.88
N SER A 10 2.25 17.42 -11.42
CA SER A 10 1.99 18.81 -10.99
C SER A 10 0.51 19.19 -10.93
N ASP A 11 -0.26 18.78 -11.94
CA ASP A 11 -1.70 19.10 -11.99
C ASP A 11 -2.54 18.22 -11.05
N ARG A 12 -2.08 17.00 -10.81
CA ARG A 12 -2.78 16.03 -9.96
C ARG A 12 -2.58 16.32 -8.49
N ILE A 13 -1.37 16.72 -8.08
CA ILE A 13 -1.09 17.08 -6.69
C ILE A 13 -1.94 18.27 -6.25
N ASN A 14 -2.14 19.25 -7.13
CA ASN A 14 -3.00 20.39 -6.84
C ASN A 14 -4.44 19.97 -6.58
N LEU A 15 -5.00 19.07 -7.43
CA LEU A 15 -6.33 18.52 -7.21
C LEU A 15 -6.42 17.70 -5.90
N PHE A 16 -5.35 16.98 -5.56
CA PHE A 16 -5.31 16.22 -4.32
C PHE A 16 -5.27 17.14 -3.09
N VAL A 17 -4.49 18.22 -3.16
CA VAL A 17 -4.48 19.29 -2.13
C VAL A 17 -5.87 19.92 -2.00
N GLU A 18 -6.52 20.28 -3.11
CA GLU A 18 -7.89 20.80 -3.09
C GLU A 18 -8.86 19.82 -2.41
N MET A 19 -8.72 18.52 -2.66
CA MET A 19 -9.53 17.48 -2.03
C MET A 19 -9.32 17.45 -0.50
N ILE A 20 -8.08 17.58 -0.03
CA ILE A 20 -7.73 17.63 1.41
C ILE A 20 -8.27 18.92 2.06
N MET A 21 -8.27 20.01 1.32
CA MET A 21 -8.74 21.32 1.77
C MET A 21 -10.26 21.48 1.77
N ALA A 22 -10.98 20.58 1.10
CA ALA A 22 -12.44 20.63 1.01
C ALA A 22 -13.10 20.58 2.40
N GLU A 23 -13.94 21.53 2.71
CA GLU A 23 -14.58 21.69 4.02
C GLU A 23 -15.73 20.69 4.24
N ASN A 24 -16.35 20.22 3.16
CA ASN A 24 -17.48 19.32 3.21
C ASN A 24 -17.39 18.20 2.18
N ILE A 25 -18.23 17.18 2.37
CA ILE A 25 -18.26 15.99 1.52
C ILE A 25 -18.70 16.29 0.07
N GLU A 26 -19.53 17.29 -0.14
CA GLU A 26 -20.01 17.63 -1.49
C GLU A 26 -18.91 18.22 -2.35
N GLU A 27 -18.13 19.14 -1.79
CA GLU A 27 -16.95 19.72 -2.46
C GLU A 27 -15.91 18.65 -2.72
N ARG A 28 -15.60 17.83 -1.71
CA ARG A 28 -14.64 16.73 -1.82
C ARG A 28 -15.06 15.75 -2.91
N SER A 29 -16.33 15.37 -2.97
CA SER A 29 -16.86 14.44 -3.97
C SER A 29 -16.73 14.96 -5.41
N LYS A 30 -16.88 16.27 -5.64
CA LYS A 30 -16.68 16.87 -6.97
C LYS A 30 -15.21 16.74 -7.42
N ILE A 31 -14.27 16.94 -6.51
CA ILE A 31 -12.84 16.83 -6.79
C ILE A 31 -12.46 15.37 -6.98
N LEU A 32 -12.96 14.48 -6.09
CA LEU A 32 -12.72 13.03 -6.19
C LEU A 32 -13.22 12.45 -7.51
N LYS A 33 -14.30 12.96 -8.07
CA LYS A 33 -14.75 12.53 -9.40
C LYS A 33 -13.70 12.78 -10.48
N LYS A 34 -13.07 13.96 -10.48
CA LYS A 34 -11.97 14.28 -11.41
C LYS A 34 -10.75 13.39 -11.19
N LEU A 35 -10.35 13.20 -9.93
CA LEU A 35 -9.25 12.30 -9.57
C LEU A 35 -9.54 10.85 -9.96
N GLY A 36 -10.79 10.40 -9.82
CA GLY A 36 -11.20 9.06 -10.21
C GLY A 36 -11.09 8.81 -11.73
N GLU A 37 -11.45 9.79 -12.55
CA GLU A 37 -11.28 9.71 -14.01
C GLU A 37 -9.79 9.59 -14.41
N LEU A 38 -8.91 10.36 -13.74
CA LEU A 38 -7.47 10.27 -13.96
C LEU A 38 -6.93 8.90 -13.53
N GLN A 39 -7.27 8.41 -12.34
CA GLN A 39 -6.84 7.10 -11.87
C GLN A 39 -7.38 5.95 -12.73
N LYS A 40 -8.63 6.04 -13.19
CA LYS A 40 -9.18 5.07 -14.13
C LYS A 40 -8.33 4.96 -15.39
N SER A 41 -7.91 6.10 -15.96
CA SER A 41 -7.03 6.10 -17.14
C SER A 41 -5.69 5.41 -16.84
N ASP A 42 -5.08 5.71 -15.71
CA ASP A 42 -3.82 5.08 -15.28
C ASP A 42 -3.98 3.57 -15.09
N PHE A 43 -5.09 3.13 -14.46
CA PHE A 43 -5.36 1.71 -14.28
C PHE A 43 -5.58 0.98 -15.61
N ILE A 44 -6.23 1.62 -16.58
CA ILE A 44 -6.37 1.06 -17.92
C ILE A 44 -5.00 0.83 -18.56
N GLU A 45 -4.10 1.80 -18.48
CA GLU A 45 -2.76 1.70 -19.06
C GLU A 45 -1.92 0.60 -18.39
N ILE A 46 -1.88 0.58 -17.05
CA ILE A 46 -1.13 -0.42 -16.29
C ILE A 46 -1.68 -1.83 -16.55
N LEU A 47 -2.99 -2.00 -16.47
CA LEU A 47 -3.63 -3.31 -16.66
C LEU A 47 -3.49 -3.82 -18.10
N LYS A 48 -3.47 -2.90 -19.08
CA LYS A 48 -3.20 -3.23 -20.48
C LYS A 48 -1.75 -3.65 -20.70
N ALA A 49 -0.80 -2.91 -20.11
CA ALA A 49 0.63 -3.25 -20.19
C ALA A 49 0.94 -4.61 -19.54
N MET A 50 0.15 -5.00 -18.53
CA MET A 50 0.27 -6.24 -17.78
C MET A 50 -0.75 -7.30 -18.23
N GLU A 51 -1.19 -7.27 -19.48
CA GLU A 51 -2.18 -8.22 -19.99
C GLU A 51 -1.76 -9.67 -19.72
N GLY A 52 -2.65 -10.44 -19.10
CA GLY A 52 -2.42 -11.83 -18.73
C GLY A 52 -1.72 -12.04 -17.38
N TYR A 53 -1.26 -10.97 -16.74
CA TYR A 53 -0.60 -11.01 -15.43
C TYR A 53 -1.45 -10.31 -14.35
N GLU A 54 -1.25 -10.72 -13.11
CA GLU A 54 -1.90 -10.10 -11.95
C GLU A 54 -1.27 -8.75 -11.62
N VAL A 55 -2.12 -7.78 -11.29
CA VAL A 55 -1.69 -6.43 -10.86
C VAL A 55 -2.30 -6.13 -9.51
N THR A 56 -1.49 -6.14 -8.47
CA THR A 56 -1.92 -5.75 -7.12
C THR A 56 -1.90 -4.24 -6.98
N ILE A 57 -3.07 -3.66 -6.75
CA ILE A 57 -3.29 -2.22 -6.58
C ILE A 57 -3.50 -1.95 -5.09
N ARG A 58 -2.52 -1.33 -4.45
CA ARG A 58 -2.62 -0.86 -3.08
C ARG A 58 -3.39 0.46 -3.05
N LEU A 59 -4.49 0.52 -2.28
CA LEU A 59 -5.22 1.76 -2.08
C LEU A 59 -4.37 2.77 -1.31
N LEU A 60 -4.82 4.02 -1.29
CA LEU A 60 -4.10 5.14 -0.66
C LEU A 60 -3.61 4.78 0.74
N ASP A 61 -2.31 4.93 0.96
CA ASP A 61 -1.65 4.53 2.20
C ASP A 61 -1.10 5.70 3.03
N PRO A 62 -0.38 6.72 2.46
CA PRO A 62 0.20 7.78 3.26
C PRO A 62 -0.84 8.64 4.00
N PRO A 63 -0.46 9.26 5.11
CA PRO A 63 -1.27 10.29 5.77
C PRO A 63 -1.55 11.46 4.83
N LEU A 64 -2.71 12.10 4.99
CA LEU A 64 -3.11 13.20 4.09
C LEU A 64 -2.18 14.41 4.15
N HIS A 65 -1.54 14.66 5.28
CA HIS A 65 -0.63 15.81 5.42
C HIS A 65 0.65 15.70 4.58
N GLU A 66 1.06 14.48 4.19
CA GLU A 66 2.24 14.30 3.31
C GLU A 66 2.03 14.87 1.90
N PHE A 67 0.80 15.10 1.49
CA PHE A 67 0.47 15.74 0.21
C PHE A 67 0.38 17.25 0.30
N LEU A 68 0.41 17.82 1.50
CA LEU A 68 0.39 19.27 1.72
C LEU A 68 1.81 19.83 1.71
N PRO A 69 1.98 21.10 1.33
CA PRO A 69 3.27 21.77 1.44
C PRO A 69 3.77 21.77 2.88
N ASN A 70 5.10 21.70 3.04
CA ASN A 70 5.74 21.74 4.36
C ASN A 70 5.33 23.02 5.11
N PRO A 71 4.92 22.95 6.39
CA PRO A 71 4.55 24.10 7.18
C PRO A 71 5.63 25.19 7.28
N GLU A 72 6.91 24.80 7.35
CA GLU A 72 8.04 25.73 7.41
C GLU A 72 8.19 26.51 6.09
N GLU A 73 8.11 25.81 4.95
CA GLU A 73 8.13 26.45 3.62
C GLU A 73 6.93 27.39 3.42
N LEU A 74 5.76 27.01 3.94
CA LEU A 74 4.57 27.86 3.91
C LEU A 74 4.75 29.13 4.72
N VAL A 75 5.40 29.06 5.90
CA VAL A 75 5.71 30.26 6.72
C VAL A 75 6.64 31.19 5.97
N GLU A 76 7.71 30.68 5.37
CA GLU A 76 8.63 31.50 4.56
C GLU A 76 7.92 32.13 3.35
N ARG A 77 7.05 31.35 2.68
CA ARG A 77 6.26 31.85 1.54
C ARG A 77 5.32 32.99 1.99
N ILE A 78 4.64 32.84 3.12
CA ILE A 78 3.76 33.87 3.68
C ILE A 78 4.54 35.14 3.93
N GLN A 79 5.71 35.11 4.57
CA GLN A 79 6.56 36.28 4.83
C GLN A 79 6.97 36.98 3.53
N LYS A 80 7.35 36.22 2.49
CA LYS A 80 7.67 36.75 1.16
C LYS A 80 6.47 37.42 0.49
N LEU A 81 5.27 36.87 0.62
CA LEU A 81 4.04 37.44 0.07
C LEU A 81 3.61 38.70 0.84
N GLU A 82 3.74 38.70 2.15
CA GLU A 82 3.47 39.89 3.00
C GLU A 82 4.39 41.07 2.63
N SER A 83 5.68 40.80 2.39
CA SER A 83 6.62 41.85 1.96
C SER A 83 6.29 42.43 0.57
N LYS A 84 5.55 41.72 -0.26
CA LYS A 84 5.08 42.18 -1.59
C LYS A 84 3.69 42.82 -1.55
N GLY A 85 3.00 42.78 -0.40
CA GLY A 85 1.64 43.30 -0.25
C GLY A 85 0.56 42.42 -0.92
N GLU A 86 0.84 41.13 -1.21
CA GLU A 86 -0.07 40.20 -1.89
C GLU A 86 -1.09 39.60 -0.92
N THR A 87 -1.97 40.41 -0.34
CA THR A 87 -2.89 40.04 0.74
C THR A 87 -3.75 38.81 0.45
N ASN A 88 -4.26 38.67 -0.77
CA ASN A 88 -5.11 37.53 -1.14
C ASN A 88 -4.33 36.21 -1.12
N GLU A 89 -3.10 36.21 -1.63
CA GLU A 89 -2.25 35.00 -1.63
C GLU A 89 -1.76 34.65 -0.22
N VAL A 90 -1.50 35.66 0.60
CA VAL A 90 -1.21 35.49 2.03
C VAL A 90 -2.36 34.77 2.74
N ASN A 91 -3.60 35.19 2.52
CA ASN A 91 -4.77 34.57 3.16
C ASN A 91 -4.92 33.12 2.72
N LYS A 92 -4.79 32.81 1.43
CA LYS A 92 -4.82 31.44 0.92
C LYS A 92 -3.71 30.57 1.56
N ALA A 93 -2.49 31.07 1.60
CA ALA A 93 -1.37 30.34 2.19
C ALA A 93 -1.57 30.08 3.70
N LYS A 94 -2.16 31.04 4.43
CA LYS A 94 -2.51 30.88 5.86
C LYS A 94 -3.56 29.80 6.08
N VAL A 95 -4.54 29.68 5.20
CA VAL A 95 -5.55 28.60 5.29
C VAL A 95 -4.89 27.21 5.08
N VAL A 96 -4.02 27.09 4.07
CA VAL A 96 -3.27 25.84 3.84
C VAL A 96 -2.36 25.52 5.02
N LEU A 97 -1.65 26.49 5.56
CA LEU A 97 -0.77 26.32 6.73
C LEU A 97 -1.55 25.85 7.96
N LYS A 98 -2.72 26.44 8.20
CA LYS A 98 -3.61 26.01 9.29
C LYS A 98 -3.98 24.54 9.12
N ARG A 99 -4.43 24.15 7.93
CA ARG A 99 -4.82 22.76 7.64
C ARG A 99 -3.65 21.79 7.73
N ALA A 100 -2.48 22.16 7.23
CA ALA A 100 -1.27 21.35 7.33
C ALA A 100 -0.89 21.07 8.81
N ARG A 101 -1.01 22.10 9.68
CA ARG A 101 -0.76 21.95 11.12
C ARG A 101 -1.82 21.11 11.83
N GLU A 102 -3.10 21.23 11.45
CA GLU A 102 -4.18 20.41 12.00
C GLU A 102 -4.02 18.93 11.68
N LEU A 103 -3.51 18.61 10.50
CA LEU A 103 -3.30 17.25 10.03
C LEU A 103 -1.93 16.67 10.39
N ALA A 104 -0.98 17.53 10.84
CA ALA A 104 0.36 17.08 11.22
C ALA A 104 0.30 16.09 12.39
N GLU A 105 1.05 15.01 12.26
CA GLU A 105 1.13 13.95 13.27
C GLU A 105 2.54 13.86 13.84
N VAL A 106 2.65 13.52 15.13
CA VAL A 106 3.94 13.32 15.79
C VAL A 106 4.62 12.04 15.26
N ASN A 107 3.84 11.02 14.97
CA ASN A 107 4.30 9.77 14.37
C ASN A 107 3.39 9.37 13.20
N PRO A 108 3.67 9.87 11.97
CA PRO A 108 2.86 9.57 10.79
C PRO A 108 2.80 8.07 10.46
N MET A 109 3.85 7.32 10.77
CA MET A 109 3.92 5.87 10.48
C MET A 109 2.89 5.07 11.26
N MET A 110 2.55 5.47 12.47
CA MET A 110 1.54 4.84 13.33
C MET A 110 0.23 5.64 13.42
N GLY A 111 0.09 6.69 12.63
CA GLY A 111 -0.99 7.64 12.70
C GLY A 111 -2.18 7.35 11.78
N HIS A 112 -2.79 8.42 11.29
CA HIS A 112 -3.99 8.42 10.48
C HIS A 112 -3.66 8.20 9.01
N ARG A 113 -3.39 6.96 8.64
CA ARG A 113 -3.02 6.53 7.28
C ARG A 113 -3.71 5.23 6.88
N GLY A 114 -3.61 4.86 5.62
CA GLY A 114 -4.08 3.59 5.09
C GLY A 114 -5.58 3.38 5.32
N VAL A 115 -5.95 2.21 5.81
CA VAL A 115 -7.37 1.88 6.09
C VAL A 115 -8.05 2.86 7.04
N ARG A 116 -7.29 3.49 7.95
CA ARG A 116 -7.87 4.47 8.89
C ARG A 116 -8.40 5.69 8.15
N VAL A 117 -7.66 6.18 7.14
CA VAL A 117 -8.15 7.21 6.21
C VAL A 117 -9.35 6.69 5.41
N GLY A 118 -9.27 5.45 4.89
CA GLY A 118 -10.37 4.86 4.13
C GLY A 118 -11.66 4.61 4.94
N ILE A 119 -11.58 4.60 6.29
CA ILE A 119 -12.76 4.51 7.17
C ILE A 119 -13.29 5.90 7.53
N THR A 120 -12.43 6.86 7.79
CA THR A 120 -12.83 8.22 8.20
C THR A 120 -13.19 9.15 7.04
N TYR A 121 -12.64 8.86 5.85
CA TYR A 121 -12.96 9.51 4.57
C TYR A 121 -13.29 8.43 3.52
N PRO A 122 -14.40 7.69 3.69
CA PRO A 122 -14.71 6.52 2.88
C PRO A 122 -14.81 6.81 1.38
N GLU A 123 -15.19 8.05 1.03
CA GLU A 123 -15.32 8.50 -0.35
C GLU A 123 -14.00 8.44 -1.14
N ILE A 124 -12.84 8.49 -0.46
CA ILE A 124 -11.54 8.34 -1.10
C ILE A 124 -11.34 6.90 -1.57
N TYR A 125 -11.59 5.92 -0.71
CA TYR A 125 -11.47 4.51 -1.08
C TYR A 125 -12.58 4.08 -2.06
N GLU A 126 -13.79 4.60 -1.89
CA GLU A 126 -14.89 4.40 -2.84
C GLU A 126 -14.50 4.83 -4.26
N MET A 127 -13.92 6.01 -4.39
CA MET A 127 -13.43 6.53 -5.67
C MET A 127 -12.38 5.61 -6.29
N GLN A 128 -11.38 5.19 -5.50
CA GLN A 128 -10.31 4.33 -5.99
C GLN A 128 -10.82 2.94 -6.42
N ILE A 129 -11.65 2.30 -5.58
CA ILE A 129 -12.25 1.00 -5.89
C ILE A 129 -13.09 1.11 -7.16
N ARG A 130 -13.91 2.15 -7.27
CA ARG A 130 -14.74 2.42 -8.46
C ARG A 130 -13.90 2.58 -9.72
N ALA A 131 -12.82 3.35 -9.66
CA ALA A 131 -11.91 3.56 -10.79
C ALA A 131 -11.28 2.23 -11.29
N VAL A 132 -10.91 1.32 -10.37
CA VAL A 132 -10.41 -0.02 -10.74
C VAL A 132 -11.49 -0.84 -11.43
N PHE A 133 -12.72 -0.85 -10.91
CA PHE A 133 -13.83 -1.57 -11.55
C PHE A 133 -14.18 -1.00 -12.92
N GLU A 134 -14.21 0.32 -13.07
CA GLU A 134 -14.47 0.98 -14.35
C GLU A 134 -13.39 0.68 -15.39
N ALA A 135 -12.13 0.68 -14.97
CA ALA A 135 -11.01 0.27 -15.83
C ALA A 135 -11.16 -1.18 -16.30
N LEU A 136 -11.50 -2.11 -15.38
CA LEU A 136 -11.73 -3.51 -15.73
C LEU A 136 -12.91 -3.69 -16.69
N VAL A 137 -14.01 -2.96 -16.50
CA VAL A 137 -15.16 -2.97 -17.42
C VAL A 137 -14.74 -2.55 -18.83
N GLU A 138 -13.96 -1.48 -18.95
CA GLU A 138 -13.52 -0.98 -20.24
C GLU A 138 -12.59 -1.96 -20.95
N LEU A 139 -11.63 -2.53 -20.21
CA LEU A 139 -10.70 -3.53 -20.74
C LEU A 139 -11.41 -4.83 -21.12
N THR A 140 -12.38 -5.27 -20.33
CA THR A 140 -13.20 -6.46 -20.64
C THR A 140 -13.99 -6.28 -21.95
N LYS A 141 -14.58 -5.08 -22.17
CA LYS A 141 -15.24 -4.77 -23.45
C LYS A 141 -14.28 -4.78 -24.63
N LYS A 142 -13.01 -4.43 -24.40
CA LYS A 142 -11.93 -4.48 -25.40
C LYS A 142 -11.28 -5.87 -25.51
N LYS A 143 -11.79 -6.88 -24.78
CA LYS A 143 -11.28 -8.26 -24.73
C LYS A 143 -9.84 -8.39 -24.22
N VAL A 144 -9.35 -7.41 -23.45
CA VAL A 144 -8.05 -7.45 -22.79
C VAL A 144 -8.16 -8.32 -21.52
N LYS A 145 -7.23 -9.24 -21.32
CA LYS A 145 -7.18 -10.15 -20.15
C LYS A 145 -6.51 -9.45 -18.97
N ALA A 146 -7.26 -8.61 -18.26
CA ALA A 146 -6.78 -7.91 -17.08
C ALA A 146 -7.13 -8.65 -15.79
N HIS A 147 -6.17 -8.73 -14.87
CA HIS A 147 -6.30 -9.43 -13.57
C HIS A 147 -5.95 -8.49 -12.40
N PRO A 148 -6.78 -7.46 -12.12
CA PRO A 148 -6.54 -6.58 -10.98
C PRO A 148 -6.81 -7.29 -9.66
N GLN A 149 -6.02 -6.89 -8.65
CA GLN A 149 -6.21 -7.24 -7.25
C GLN A 149 -6.23 -5.94 -6.44
N ILE A 150 -7.17 -5.78 -5.51
CA ILE A 150 -7.24 -4.64 -4.60
C ILE A 150 -6.67 -5.04 -3.25
N MET A 151 -5.69 -4.28 -2.76
CA MET A 151 -4.99 -4.51 -1.51
C MET A 151 -5.20 -3.35 -0.54
N ILE A 152 -5.70 -3.67 0.66
CA ILE A 152 -5.95 -2.70 1.71
C ILE A 152 -4.74 -2.60 2.63
N PRO A 153 -4.10 -1.41 2.76
CA PRO A 153 -2.94 -1.20 3.63
C PRO A 153 -3.34 -0.97 5.10
N GLN A 154 -2.41 -1.15 6.02
CA GLN A 154 -2.48 -0.81 7.46
C GLN A 154 -3.62 -1.47 8.24
N ILE A 155 -4.10 -2.63 7.79
CA ILE A 155 -5.14 -3.39 8.51
C ILE A 155 -4.58 -3.88 9.85
N SER A 156 -5.31 -3.60 10.92
CA SER A 156 -5.04 -4.11 12.27
C SER A 156 -6.09 -5.12 12.75
N SER A 157 -7.30 -5.09 12.20
CA SER A 157 -8.40 -5.96 12.63
C SER A 157 -9.29 -6.41 11.47
N ILE A 158 -9.97 -7.54 11.67
CA ILE A 158 -10.98 -8.05 10.73
C ILE A 158 -12.17 -7.08 10.59
N ALA A 159 -12.48 -6.30 11.61
CA ALA A 159 -13.57 -5.32 11.57
C ALA A 159 -13.29 -4.21 10.55
N GLU A 160 -12.05 -3.69 10.50
CA GLU A 160 -11.60 -2.71 9.50
C GLU A 160 -11.70 -3.29 8.09
N LEU A 161 -11.18 -4.51 7.89
CA LEU A 161 -11.20 -5.18 6.59
C LEU A 161 -12.64 -5.42 6.10
N ASN A 162 -13.52 -5.86 6.98
CA ASN A 162 -14.93 -6.09 6.67
C ASN A 162 -15.68 -4.78 6.38
N HIS A 163 -15.29 -3.67 7.01
CA HIS A 163 -15.86 -2.36 6.71
C HIS A 163 -15.58 -1.97 5.26
N ILE A 164 -14.33 -2.06 4.83
CA ILE A 164 -13.96 -1.75 3.43
C ILE A 164 -14.53 -2.78 2.44
N LYS A 165 -14.63 -4.05 2.87
CA LYS A 165 -15.24 -5.10 2.02
C LYS A 165 -16.69 -4.80 1.67
N LYS A 166 -17.46 -4.20 2.56
CA LYS A 166 -18.84 -3.78 2.29
C LYS A 166 -18.89 -2.73 1.17
N ILE A 167 -17.98 -1.75 1.19
CA ILE A 167 -17.86 -0.73 0.14
C ILE A 167 -17.52 -1.41 -1.20
N TYR A 168 -16.51 -2.29 -1.19
CA TYR A 168 -16.12 -3.05 -2.36
C TYR A 168 -17.28 -3.87 -2.94
N ASP A 169 -18.02 -4.60 -2.11
CA ASP A 169 -19.13 -5.44 -2.56
C ASP A 169 -20.29 -4.64 -3.13
N ALA A 170 -20.58 -3.47 -2.55
CA ALA A 170 -21.60 -2.56 -3.05
C ALA A 170 -21.24 -2.05 -4.45
N ILE A 171 -20.00 -1.58 -4.64
CA ILE A 171 -19.51 -1.08 -5.94
C ILE A 171 -19.48 -2.22 -6.96
N LYS A 172 -18.98 -3.39 -6.59
CA LYS A 172 -18.97 -4.57 -7.46
C LYS A 172 -20.36 -4.90 -7.97
N LYS A 173 -21.34 -4.99 -7.07
CA LYS A 173 -22.73 -5.29 -7.40
C LYS A 173 -23.34 -4.24 -8.35
N GLU A 174 -23.10 -2.96 -8.07
CA GLU A 174 -23.53 -1.85 -8.92
C GLU A 174 -22.97 -1.99 -10.34
N MET A 175 -21.63 -2.20 -10.44
CA MET A 175 -20.93 -2.28 -11.72
C MET A 175 -21.33 -3.51 -12.53
N GLU A 176 -21.46 -4.68 -11.88
CA GLU A 176 -21.93 -5.91 -12.54
C GLU A 176 -23.37 -5.77 -13.07
N THR A 177 -24.24 -5.13 -12.28
CA THR A 177 -25.64 -4.87 -12.69
C THR A 177 -25.71 -3.89 -13.85
N LYS A 178 -25.02 -2.76 -13.75
CA LYS A 178 -24.99 -1.69 -14.75
C LYS A 178 -24.45 -2.18 -16.10
N HIS A 179 -23.42 -3.01 -16.07
CA HIS A 179 -22.76 -3.46 -17.30
C HIS A 179 -23.14 -4.87 -17.73
N LYS A 180 -24.03 -5.57 -17.00
CA LYS A 180 -24.50 -6.93 -17.28
C LYS A 180 -23.37 -7.94 -17.53
N MET A 181 -22.30 -7.83 -16.72
CA MET A 181 -21.12 -8.71 -16.79
C MET A 181 -20.63 -9.07 -15.39
N LYS A 182 -19.98 -10.23 -15.27
CA LYS A 182 -19.27 -10.62 -14.04
C LYS A 182 -17.88 -10.02 -14.03
N LEU A 183 -17.51 -9.38 -12.93
CA LEU A 183 -16.22 -8.74 -12.74
C LEU A 183 -15.46 -9.46 -11.63
N LYS A 184 -14.26 -9.93 -11.95
CA LYS A 184 -13.39 -10.61 -11.00
C LYS A 184 -12.23 -9.70 -10.62
N ILE A 185 -12.23 -9.20 -9.40
CA ILE A 185 -11.12 -8.51 -8.76
C ILE A 185 -10.88 -9.22 -7.43
N ASN A 186 -9.68 -9.71 -7.17
CA ASN A 186 -9.35 -10.30 -5.89
C ASN A 186 -9.23 -9.20 -4.84
N PHE A 187 -9.79 -9.46 -3.66
CA PHE A 187 -9.75 -8.53 -2.53
C PHE A 187 -8.83 -9.08 -1.44
N GLY A 188 -7.77 -8.35 -1.12
CA GLY A 188 -6.79 -8.78 -0.14
C GLY A 188 -6.28 -7.66 0.74
N THR A 189 -5.31 -7.98 1.57
CA THR A 189 -4.74 -7.01 2.49
C THR A 189 -3.24 -7.10 2.61
N MET A 190 -2.61 -5.98 2.98
CA MET A 190 -1.24 -5.96 3.43
C MET A 190 -1.16 -6.40 4.89
N ILE A 191 -0.22 -7.27 5.20
CA ILE A 191 0.14 -7.67 6.55
C ILE A 191 1.41 -6.92 6.91
N GLU A 192 1.24 -5.82 7.63
CA GLU A 192 2.34 -4.91 7.97
C GLU A 192 2.24 -4.37 9.40
N VAL A 193 1.11 -4.62 10.05
CA VAL A 193 0.90 -4.39 11.48
C VAL A 193 1.14 -5.71 12.21
N VAL A 194 1.92 -5.70 13.29
CA VAL A 194 2.25 -6.91 14.08
C VAL A 194 0.97 -7.68 14.49
N ARG A 195 -0.05 -6.95 14.95
CA ARG A 195 -1.34 -7.56 15.30
C ARG A 195 -1.96 -8.32 14.12
N ALA A 196 -1.88 -7.77 12.91
CA ALA A 196 -2.43 -8.40 11.71
C ALA A 196 -1.73 -9.74 11.40
N ALA A 197 -0.40 -9.83 11.59
CA ALA A 197 0.34 -11.08 11.42
C ALA A 197 -0.12 -12.15 12.43
N LEU A 198 -0.31 -11.76 13.70
CA LEU A 198 -0.77 -12.65 14.76
C LEU A 198 -2.22 -13.12 14.61
N THR A 199 -3.08 -12.29 14.00
CA THR A 199 -4.52 -12.58 13.79
C THR A 199 -4.86 -12.84 12.32
N ALA A 200 -3.89 -13.28 11.52
CA ALA A 200 -4.05 -13.49 10.09
C ALA A 200 -5.12 -14.55 9.73
N ASN A 201 -5.40 -15.49 10.64
CA ASN A 201 -6.51 -16.43 10.51
C ASN A 201 -7.88 -15.71 10.44
N GLU A 202 -8.09 -14.66 11.23
CA GLU A 202 -9.32 -13.86 11.17
C GLU A 202 -9.39 -13.12 9.82
N LEU A 203 -8.30 -12.48 9.41
CA LEU A 203 -8.23 -11.71 8.16
C LEU A 203 -8.46 -12.60 6.93
N ALA A 204 -7.97 -13.84 6.94
CA ALA A 204 -8.12 -14.79 5.85
C ALA A 204 -9.57 -15.25 5.61
N THR A 205 -10.49 -15.00 6.53
CA THR A 205 -11.92 -15.25 6.31
C THR A 205 -12.48 -14.33 5.23
N THR A 206 -11.94 -13.13 5.11
CA THR A 206 -12.36 -12.09 4.15
C THR A 206 -11.35 -11.88 3.03
N ALA A 207 -10.06 -11.78 3.35
CA ALA A 207 -9.01 -11.57 2.36
C ALA A 207 -8.76 -12.82 1.51
N GLU A 208 -8.60 -12.63 0.19
CA GLU A 208 -8.31 -13.69 -0.76
C GLU A 208 -6.80 -13.89 -0.97
N PHE A 209 -5.99 -12.89 -0.66
CA PHE A 209 -4.53 -12.93 -0.68
C PHE A 209 -3.93 -12.04 0.40
N PHE A 210 -2.67 -12.28 0.74
CA PHE A 210 -1.87 -11.42 1.61
C PHE A 210 -0.61 -10.93 0.90
N SER A 211 -0.16 -9.72 1.26
CA SER A 211 1.17 -9.22 0.94
C SER A 211 1.81 -8.67 2.21
N PHE A 212 2.98 -9.16 2.59
CA PHE A 212 3.70 -8.64 3.75
C PHE A 212 4.36 -7.30 3.39
N GLY A 213 3.99 -6.22 4.09
CA GLY A 213 4.64 -4.91 4.03
C GLY A 213 5.78 -4.86 5.02
N THR A 214 6.96 -5.36 4.61
CA THR A 214 8.05 -5.61 5.55
C THR A 214 8.72 -4.37 6.10
N ASN A 215 8.58 -3.22 5.46
CA ASN A 215 9.09 -1.96 6.03
C ASN A 215 8.38 -1.63 7.34
N ASP A 216 7.04 -1.55 7.30
CA ASP A 216 6.21 -1.25 8.48
C ASP A 216 6.23 -2.39 9.50
N LEU A 217 6.22 -3.65 9.03
CA LEU A 217 6.29 -4.80 9.92
C LEU A 217 7.62 -4.82 10.72
N THR A 218 8.73 -4.44 10.08
CA THR A 218 10.03 -4.29 10.75
C THR A 218 10.00 -3.17 11.79
N GLN A 219 9.46 -1.99 11.41
CA GLN A 219 9.31 -0.88 12.33
C GLN A 219 8.49 -1.28 13.58
N GLY A 220 7.35 -1.94 13.36
CA GLY A 220 6.49 -2.40 14.46
C GLY A 220 7.13 -3.48 15.32
N THR A 221 7.92 -4.38 14.73
CA THR A 221 8.57 -5.48 15.45
C THR A 221 9.71 -5.00 16.34
N PHE A 222 10.53 -4.09 15.83
CA PHE A 222 11.65 -3.51 16.60
C PHE A 222 11.27 -2.28 17.42
N SER A 223 10.10 -1.71 17.21
CA SER A 223 9.72 -0.37 17.69
C SER A 223 10.70 0.71 17.22
N PHE A 224 11.22 0.57 16.01
CA PHE A 224 12.14 1.51 15.37
C PHE A 224 11.39 2.37 14.35
N SER A 225 11.53 3.69 14.44
CA SER A 225 11.19 4.58 13.34
C SER A 225 12.38 4.61 12.37
N ARG A 226 12.20 4.12 11.15
CA ARG A 226 13.30 3.98 10.17
C ARG A 226 14.07 5.28 9.97
N GLU A 227 13.34 6.37 9.73
CA GLU A 227 13.92 7.68 9.46
C GLU A 227 14.72 8.23 10.66
N ASP A 228 14.29 7.90 11.88
CA ASP A 228 14.98 8.31 13.08
C ASP A 228 16.22 7.49 13.39
N VAL A 229 16.16 6.18 13.17
CA VAL A 229 17.22 5.29 13.65
C VAL A 229 18.37 5.09 12.66
N GLU A 230 18.10 5.09 11.34
CA GLU A 230 19.12 4.86 10.30
C GLU A 230 20.23 5.91 10.32
N GLY A 231 19.89 7.18 10.65
CA GLY A 231 20.85 8.27 10.77
C GLY A 231 21.39 8.53 12.17
N LYS A 232 20.94 7.80 13.19
CA LYS A 232 21.30 8.06 14.59
C LYS A 232 22.07 6.87 15.19
N PHE A 233 21.37 5.93 15.84
CA PHE A 233 22.03 4.88 16.62
C PHE A 233 22.24 3.56 15.85
N LEU A 234 21.52 3.32 14.77
CA LEU A 234 21.63 2.05 14.03
C LEU A 234 23.06 1.78 13.50
N PRO A 235 23.81 2.77 12.98
CA PRO A 235 25.21 2.57 12.60
C PRO A 235 26.07 2.07 13.75
N GLU A 236 25.91 2.63 14.95
CA GLU A 236 26.63 2.22 16.15
C GLU A 236 26.26 0.79 16.61
N TYR A 237 24.97 0.41 16.48
CA TYR A 237 24.51 -0.96 16.75
C TYR A 237 25.17 -1.97 15.81
N MET A 238 25.36 -1.61 14.54
CA MET A 238 26.06 -2.43 13.55
C MET A 238 27.55 -2.55 13.87
N GLU A 239 28.20 -1.42 14.20
CA GLU A 239 29.63 -1.39 14.57
C GLU A 239 29.93 -2.24 15.83
N LYS A 240 29.01 -2.22 16.80
CA LYS A 240 29.07 -2.99 18.02
C LYS A 240 28.60 -4.45 17.88
N GLU A 241 28.25 -4.87 16.66
CA GLU A 241 27.73 -6.22 16.37
C GLU A 241 26.49 -6.61 17.21
N LEU A 242 25.68 -5.60 17.66
CA LEU A 242 24.41 -5.84 18.35
C LEU A 242 23.32 -6.29 17.39
N LEU A 243 23.45 -5.94 16.12
CA LEU A 243 22.64 -6.45 15.02
C LEU A 243 23.58 -6.98 13.93
N GLU A 244 23.31 -8.17 13.44
CA GLU A 244 24.10 -8.78 12.36
C GLU A 244 24.00 -7.99 11.06
N ARG A 245 22.80 -7.45 10.78
CA ARG A 245 22.48 -6.68 9.56
C ARG A 245 21.48 -5.59 9.86
N ASN A 246 21.46 -4.58 8.99
CA ASN A 246 20.41 -3.56 9.03
C ASN A 246 19.04 -4.22 8.74
N PRO A 247 18.10 -4.22 9.72
CA PRO A 247 16.82 -4.90 9.59
C PRO A 247 15.89 -4.24 8.56
N PHE A 248 16.21 -3.05 8.06
CA PHE A 248 15.48 -2.39 6.97
C PHE A 248 16.03 -2.76 5.58
N GLN A 249 17.18 -3.42 5.50
CA GLN A 249 17.78 -3.89 4.24
C GLN A 249 17.61 -5.38 4.05
N SER A 250 17.81 -6.18 5.10
CA SER A 250 17.64 -7.63 5.10
C SER A 250 16.65 -8.04 6.17
N ILE A 251 15.79 -9.04 5.88
CA ILE A 251 14.80 -9.53 6.83
C ILE A 251 15.50 -10.07 8.08
N ASP A 252 15.09 -9.55 9.23
CA ASP A 252 15.34 -10.19 10.51
C ASP A 252 14.54 -11.49 10.61
N VAL A 253 15.22 -12.62 10.44
CA VAL A 253 14.58 -13.93 10.35
C VAL A 253 13.96 -14.33 11.69
N SER A 254 14.59 -13.95 12.81
CA SER A 254 14.18 -14.36 14.15
C SER A 254 12.93 -13.63 14.68
N GLY A 255 12.74 -12.36 14.34
CA GLY A 255 11.58 -11.58 14.74
C GLY A 255 10.58 -11.44 13.60
N VAL A 256 10.92 -10.62 12.61
CA VAL A 256 10.04 -10.33 11.45
C VAL A 256 9.72 -11.58 10.64
N GLY A 257 10.73 -12.44 10.42
CA GLY A 257 10.56 -13.70 9.71
C GLY A 257 9.61 -14.66 10.43
N ASN A 258 9.64 -14.72 11.76
CA ASN A 258 8.69 -15.50 12.55
C ASN A 258 7.27 -14.97 12.40
N LEU A 259 7.06 -13.65 12.42
CA LEU A 259 5.73 -13.05 12.19
C LEU A 259 5.20 -13.37 10.79
N ILE A 260 6.07 -13.34 9.78
CA ILE A 260 5.72 -13.75 8.41
C ILE A 260 5.26 -15.22 8.40
N ASN A 261 6.04 -16.12 9.01
CA ASN A 261 5.70 -17.55 9.07
C ASN A 261 4.36 -17.79 9.80
N ILE A 262 4.11 -17.10 10.92
CA ILE A 262 2.83 -17.16 11.65
C ILE A 262 1.68 -16.70 10.73
N GLY A 263 1.84 -15.55 10.08
CA GLY A 263 0.82 -15.02 9.19
C GLY A 263 0.50 -15.96 8.01
N ILE A 264 1.52 -16.57 7.39
CA ILE A 264 1.35 -17.56 6.32
C ILE A 264 0.59 -18.80 6.84
N ALA A 265 1.04 -19.35 7.97
CA ALA A 265 0.42 -20.55 8.55
C ALA A 265 -1.04 -20.30 8.91
N HIS A 266 -1.34 -19.17 9.55
CA HIS A 266 -2.69 -18.76 9.93
C HIS A 266 -3.57 -18.53 8.70
N GLY A 267 -3.08 -17.78 7.71
CA GLY A 267 -3.82 -17.51 6.48
C GLY A 267 -4.16 -18.77 5.70
N ARG A 268 -3.17 -19.63 5.47
CA ARG A 268 -3.34 -20.88 4.71
C ARG A 268 -4.14 -21.96 5.46
N LYS A 269 -4.23 -21.88 6.78
CA LYS A 269 -5.11 -22.74 7.58
C LYS A 269 -6.59 -22.50 7.23
N ILE A 270 -6.97 -21.26 7.01
CA ILE A 270 -8.33 -20.85 6.67
C ILE A 270 -8.57 -20.98 5.16
N ARG A 271 -7.67 -20.43 4.36
CA ARG A 271 -7.78 -20.44 2.89
C ARG A 271 -6.63 -21.23 2.28
N LYS A 272 -6.88 -22.50 2.06
CA LYS A 272 -5.90 -23.45 1.51
C LYS A 272 -5.39 -22.97 0.14
N GLY A 273 -4.06 -22.88 -0.01
CA GLY A 273 -3.44 -22.39 -1.23
C GLY A 273 -3.50 -20.87 -1.41
N MET A 274 -3.79 -20.10 -0.34
CA MET A 274 -3.80 -18.65 -0.36
C MET A 274 -2.50 -18.11 -0.94
N GLU A 275 -2.63 -17.20 -1.90
CA GLU A 275 -1.51 -16.44 -2.44
C GLU A 275 -0.96 -15.50 -1.36
N VAL A 276 0.36 -15.55 -1.17
CA VAL A 276 1.05 -14.73 -0.18
C VAL A 276 2.33 -14.19 -0.80
N GLY A 277 2.48 -12.89 -0.80
CA GLY A 277 3.66 -12.22 -1.32
C GLY A 277 4.34 -11.32 -0.30
N ILE A 278 5.40 -10.68 -0.74
CA ILE A 278 6.15 -9.68 0.04
C ILE A 278 6.37 -8.44 -0.81
N CYS A 279 6.31 -7.27 -0.19
CA CYS A 279 6.75 -6.01 -0.75
C CYS A 279 7.59 -5.23 0.29
N GLY A 280 8.22 -4.16 -0.15
CA GLY A 280 9.19 -3.41 0.63
C GLY A 280 10.61 -3.61 0.11
N GLU A 281 11.59 -3.04 0.79
CA GLU A 281 13.00 -3.09 0.37
C GLU A 281 13.55 -4.52 0.33
N HIS A 282 13.09 -5.38 1.22
CA HIS A 282 13.50 -6.77 1.35
C HIS A 282 13.22 -7.63 0.11
N GLY A 283 12.22 -7.26 -0.70
CA GLY A 283 11.92 -7.96 -1.96
C GLY A 283 13.04 -7.89 -3.00
N GLY A 284 14.01 -7.00 -2.82
CA GLY A 284 15.21 -6.86 -3.67
C GLY A 284 16.50 -7.35 -3.02
N ASP A 285 16.45 -7.84 -1.78
CA ASP A 285 17.62 -8.36 -1.05
C ASP A 285 17.77 -9.87 -1.26
N PRO A 286 18.95 -10.37 -1.71
CA PRO A 286 19.17 -11.79 -1.98
C PRO A 286 18.90 -12.71 -0.81
N SER A 287 19.33 -12.34 0.42
CA SER A 287 19.14 -13.18 1.61
C SER A 287 17.67 -13.25 2.01
N SER A 288 16.95 -12.12 1.92
CA SER A 288 15.53 -12.05 2.16
C SER A 288 14.73 -12.86 1.15
N ILE A 289 15.13 -12.86 -0.13
CA ILE A 289 14.50 -13.68 -1.17
C ILE A 289 14.69 -15.18 -0.89
N LYS A 290 15.87 -15.60 -0.43
CA LYS A 290 16.10 -17.00 -0.01
C LYS A 290 15.21 -17.38 1.18
N PHE A 291 15.05 -16.50 2.15
CA PHE A 291 14.08 -16.69 3.24
C PHE A 291 12.64 -16.82 2.70
N CYS A 292 12.22 -15.93 1.81
CA CYS A 292 10.89 -15.98 1.20
C CYS A 292 10.64 -17.29 0.46
N HIS A 293 11.63 -17.83 -0.24
CA HIS A 293 11.56 -19.15 -0.88
C HIS A 293 11.34 -20.26 0.15
N GLY A 294 12.11 -20.27 1.24
CA GLY A 294 11.96 -21.23 2.33
C GLY A 294 10.61 -21.15 3.04
N ALA A 295 10.07 -19.95 3.20
CA ALA A 295 8.75 -19.69 3.77
C ALA A 295 7.58 -19.98 2.80
N ASP A 296 7.87 -20.45 1.57
CA ASP A 296 6.86 -20.78 0.54
C ASP A 296 6.00 -19.59 0.12
N LEU A 297 6.56 -18.38 0.00
CA LEU A 297 5.87 -17.25 -0.57
C LEU A 297 5.60 -17.48 -2.07
N SER A 298 4.50 -16.91 -2.55
CA SER A 298 4.07 -17.03 -3.96
C SER A 298 4.89 -16.12 -4.87
N TYR A 299 5.24 -14.93 -4.39
CA TYR A 299 6.02 -13.93 -5.13
C TYR A 299 6.79 -12.98 -4.19
N VAL A 300 7.79 -12.32 -4.76
CA VAL A 300 8.44 -11.14 -4.19
C VAL A 300 8.25 -9.95 -5.11
N SER A 301 8.06 -8.76 -4.53
CA SER A 301 8.00 -7.50 -5.27
C SER A 301 9.31 -6.73 -5.05
N ALA A 302 10.00 -6.39 -6.13
CA ALA A 302 11.25 -5.65 -6.11
C ALA A 302 11.13 -4.37 -6.96
N SER A 303 11.96 -3.36 -6.68
CA SER A 303 12.07 -2.22 -7.57
C SER A 303 12.62 -2.64 -8.94
N PRO A 304 12.29 -1.94 -10.04
CA PRO A 304 12.71 -2.34 -11.39
C PRO A 304 14.20 -2.62 -11.53
N HIS A 305 15.04 -1.80 -10.89
CA HIS A 305 16.50 -1.96 -10.94
C HIS A 305 17.01 -3.19 -10.16
N ARG A 306 16.24 -3.73 -9.24
CA ARG A 306 16.58 -4.93 -8.45
C ARG A 306 15.98 -6.22 -9.00
N ILE A 307 15.14 -6.17 -10.03
CA ILE A 307 14.53 -7.37 -10.64
C ILE A 307 15.58 -8.38 -11.12
N PRO A 308 16.66 -8.01 -11.83
CA PRO A 308 17.67 -8.98 -12.25
C PRO A 308 18.32 -9.70 -11.07
N ILE A 309 18.64 -8.97 -10.00
CA ILE A 309 19.19 -9.52 -8.75
C ILE A 309 18.18 -10.48 -8.11
N ALA A 310 16.91 -10.09 -8.04
CA ALA A 310 15.85 -10.91 -7.46
C ALA A 310 15.66 -12.23 -8.22
N ILE A 311 15.71 -12.20 -9.55
CA ILE A 311 15.63 -13.41 -10.39
C ILE A 311 16.78 -14.35 -10.09
N VAL A 312 18.02 -13.85 -10.02
CA VAL A 312 19.20 -14.68 -9.72
C VAL A 312 19.10 -15.27 -8.31
N ALA A 313 18.74 -14.46 -7.31
CA ALA A 313 18.58 -14.93 -5.94
C ALA A 313 17.49 -15.99 -5.79
N ALA A 314 16.36 -15.83 -6.48
CA ALA A 314 15.28 -16.81 -6.50
C ALA A 314 15.73 -18.13 -7.18
N ALA A 315 16.49 -18.05 -8.27
CA ALA A 315 17.05 -19.23 -8.93
C ALA A 315 18.05 -19.96 -8.02
N GLN A 316 18.94 -19.25 -7.35
CA GLN A 316 19.85 -19.82 -6.36
C GLN A 316 19.09 -20.52 -5.22
N ALA A 317 18.07 -19.85 -4.65
CA ALA A 317 17.24 -20.44 -3.61
C ALA A 317 16.55 -21.73 -4.07
N ALA A 318 16.08 -21.78 -5.31
CA ALA A 318 15.43 -22.97 -5.86
C ALA A 318 16.42 -24.15 -6.05
N ILE A 319 17.69 -23.88 -6.32
CA ILE A 319 18.76 -24.88 -6.42
C ILE A 319 19.20 -25.37 -5.03
N GLU A 320 19.44 -24.45 -4.12
CA GLU A 320 19.91 -24.70 -2.76
C GLU A 320 18.84 -25.40 -1.89
N GLN A 321 17.59 -25.02 -2.08
CA GLN A 321 16.45 -25.47 -1.28
C GLN A 321 15.33 -26.02 -2.19
N PRO A 322 15.53 -27.12 -2.90
CA PRO A 322 14.52 -27.64 -3.81
C PRO A 322 13.25 -28.01 -3.03
N LYS A 323 12.12 -27.42 -3.41
CA LYS A 323 10.81 -27.73 -2.82
C LYS A 323 10.56 -29.24 -2.94
N LYS A 324 10.28 -29.91 -1.81
CA LYS A 324 9.89 -31.33 -1.82
C LYS A 324 8.72 -31.52 -2.78
N LYS A 325 8.88 -32.34 -3.82
CA LYS A 325 7.79 -32.68 -4.72
C LYS A 325 6.60 -33.11 -3.89
N LYS A 326 5.46 -32.41 -3.98
CA LYS A 326 4.20 -32.86 -3.37
C LYS A 326 3.92 -34.24 -3.96
N THR A 327 4.15 -35.30 -3.21
CA THR A 327 3.75 -36.67 -3.59
C THR A 327 2.24 -36.61 -3.81
N LYS A 328 1.81 -36.78 -5.05
CA LYS A 328 0.39 -37.01 -5.36
C LYS A 328 0.00 -38.22 -4.56
N LYS A 329 -0.74 -38.06 -3.47
CA LYS A 329 -1.47 -39.19 -2.90
C LYS A 329 -2.44 -39.65 -3.98
N LYS A 330 -2.18 -40.88 -4.49
CA LYS A 330 -3.13 -41.63 -5.33
C LYS A 330 -4.42 -41.86 -4.59
#